data_08532989657c53e97c4566515cf84e2b
#
_entry.id   08532989657c53e97c4566515cf84e2b
#
_cell.length_a   1.000
_cell.length_b   1.000
_cell.length_c   1.000
_cell.angle_alpha   90.00
_cell.angle_beta   90.00
_cell.angle_gamma   90.00
#
_symmetry.space_group_name_H-M   'P 1'
#
loop_
_entity.id
_entity.type
_entity.pdbx_description
1 polymer ?
#
loop_
_entity_poly.entity_id
_entity_poly.type
_entity_poly.pdbx_seq_one_letter_code
_entity_poly.pdbx_strand_id
1 'polypeptide(L)'
;MPTPVYIYDAVRTPRSKGKSTGTLHEVKPIDLAAGLLVELQKRHDLDTSYVDDVVMGCVSPVGEQGSDVAKMVVQNAEWDESVPGVQLDRFCASGLEAVNIAAQKVASGWEDLVVAGGVESMSRVPMGSNGGAMAGDPEFAVKTSFVPQGIGADTIATLAGWSREDVDQYAVSSQQRAANARDNGWFDRSVIPVKDSSGVTILERDDFIKPDTTVEGLAGLKPSFEVPGSMGFDDVILAKYNTLDPVSYTHLTLPTSVGV
;
A
#
# COMPACT_ATOMS: atom_id res chain seq x y z
N MET A 1 6.79 -15.42 30.41
CA MET A 1 7.45 -14.53 29.42
C MET A 1 6.72 -14.72 28.11
N PRO A 2 6.55 -13.73 27.29
CA PRO A 2 5.91 -13.94 25.98
C PRO A 2 6.73 -14.91 25.14
N THR A 3 6.05 -15.68 24.29
CA THR A 3 6.70 -16.59 23.34
C THR A 3 7.50 -15.78 22.32
N PRO A 4 8.75 -16.17 21.98
CA PRO A 4 9.47 -15.51 20.90
C PRO A 4 8.74 -15.65 19.57
N VAL A 5 8.69 -14.56 18.78
CA VAL A 5 8.06 -14.52 17.47
C VAL A 5 9.13 -14.38 16.39
N TYR A 6 9.03 -15.18 15.34
CA TYR A 6 9.99 -15.17 14.24
C TYR A 6 9.29 -14.94 12.90
N ILE A 7 9.90 -14.16 12.02
CA ILE A 7 9.49 -14.03 10.62
C ILE A 7 10.31 -15.02 9.79
N TYR A 8 9.68 -16.00 9.20
CA TYR A 8 10.33 -17.05 8.42
C TYR A 8 10.57 -16.66 6.97
N ASP A 9 9.61 -15.96 6.35
CA ASP A 9 9.72 -15.47 4.99
C ASP A 9 8.86 -14.21 4.79
N ALA A 10 9.14 -13.48 3.71
CA ALA A 10 8.35 -12.33 3.29
C ALA A 10 8.38 -12.21 1.76
N VAL A 11 7.21 -12.30 1.15
CA VAL A 11 7.04 -12.24 -0.31
C VAL A 11 6.01 -11.18 -0.70
N ARG A 12 6.15 -10.65 -1.90
CA ARG A 12 5.18 -9.71 -2.49
C ARG A 12 5.06 -9.89 -4.00
N THR A 13 3.98 -9.44 -4.56
CA THR A 13 3.87 -9.25 -6.01
C THR A 13 4.72 -8.05 -6.46
N PRO A 14 5.09 -7.97 -7.74
CA PRO A 14 5.50 -6.70 -8.33
C PRO A 14 4.39 -5.65 -8.18
N ARG A 15 4.76 -4.40 -8.08
CA ARG A 15 3.82 -3.28 -8.03
C ARG A 15 3.53 -2.75 -9.43
N SER A 16 2.25 -2.53 -9.70
CA SER A 16 1.77 -1.93 -10.93
C SER A 16 0.94 -0.67 -10.66
N LYS A 17 0.66 0.08 -11.72
CA LYS A 17 -0.10 1.32 -11.65
C LYS A 17 -1.53 1.06 -11.20
N GLY A 18 -1.98 1.76 -10.15
CA GLY A 18 -3.35 1.67 -9.62
C GLY A 18 -4.40 2.35 -10.50
N LYS A 19 -4.35 2.14 -11.81
CA LYS A 19 -5.30 2.65 -12.83
C LYS A 19 -5.62 1.55 -13.82
N SER A 20 -6.70 1.71 -14.60
CA SER A 20 -7.11 0.74 -15.64
C SER A 20 -6.04 0.48 -16.71
N THR A 21 -5.03 1.33 -16.82
CA THR A 21 -3.88 1.15 -17.71
C THR A 21 -2.69 0.45 -17.03
N GLY A 22 -2.85 0.00 -15.77
CA GLY A 22 -1.81 -0.74 -15.05
C GLY A 22 -1.71 -2.18 -15.54
N THR A 23 -0.50 -2.71 -15.57
CA THR A 23 -0.20 -4.07 -16.09
C THR A 23 -0.96 -5.17 -15.32
N LEU A 24 -1.25 -4.97 -14.03
CA LEU A 24 -2.00 -5.93 -13.20
C LEU A 24 -3.52 -5.69 -13.18
N HIS A 25 -4.05 -4.77 -14.00
CA HIS A 25 -5.48 -4.44 -13.97
C HIS A 25 -6.37 -5.65 -14.25
N GLU A 26 -5.98 -6.54 -15.16
CA GLU A 26 -6.76 -7.73 -15.53
C GLU A 26 -6.68 -8.87 -14.49
N VAL A 27 -5.78 -8.76 -13.51
CA VAL A 27 -5.62 -9.78 -12.46
C VAL A 27 -6.51 -9.44 -11.27
N LYS A 28 -7.32 -10.40 -10.83
CA LYS A 28 -8.21 -10.22 -9.68
C LYS A 28 -7.41 -10.04 -8.38
N PRO A 29 -7.89 -9.24 -7.41
CA PRO A 29 -7.22 -9.08 -6.11
C PRO A 29 -6.95 -10.40 -5.40
N ILE A 30 -7.94 -11.32 -5.41
CA ILE A 30 -7.79 -12.63 -4.78
C ILE A 30 -6.72 -13.50 -5.43
N ASP A 31 -6.54 -13.41 -6.76
CA ASP A 31 -5.52 -14.18 -7.47
C ASP A 31 -4.12 -13.64 -7.16
N LEU A 32 -3.97 -12.30 -7.03
CA LEU A 32 -2.71 -11.68 -6.62
C LEU A 32 -2.24 -12.19 -5.26
N ALA A 33 -3.13 -12.21 -4.29
CA ALA A 33 -2.80 -12.62 -2.93
C ALA A 33 -2.67 -14.15 -2.80
N ALA A 34 -3.56 -14.93 -3.43
CA ALA A 34 -3.49 -16.39 -3.42
C ALA A 34 -2.19 -16.90 -4.05
N GLY A 35 -1.72 -16.27 -5.12
CA GLY A 35 -0.43 -16.62 -5.73
C GLY A 35 0.75 -16.52 -4.77
N LEU A 36 0.71 -15.59 -3.79
CA LEU A 36 1.72 -15.49 -2.76
C LEU A 36 1.59 -16.60 -1.71
N LEU A 37 0.37 -16.98 -1.32
CA LEU A 37 0.15 -18.10 -0.41
C LEU A 37 0.64 -19.42 -1.03
N VAL A 38 0.34 -19.66 -2.30
CA VAL A 38 0.83 -20.82 -3.05
C VAL A 38 2.36 -20.84 -3.12
N GLU A 39 2.99 -19.69 -3.33
CA GLU A 39 4.45 -19.59 -3.35
C GLU A 39 5.06 -19.88 -1.98
N LEU A 40 4.49 -19.36 -0.88
CA LEU A 40 4.95 -19.66 0.48
C LEU A 40 4.83 -21.16 0.79
N GLN A 41 3.68 -21.78 0.45
CA GLN A 41 3.46 -23.20 0.61
C GLN A 41 4.54 -24.01 -0.12
N LYS A 42 4.78 -23.68 -1.38
CA LYS A 42 5.79 -24.37 -2.21
C LYS A 42 7.21 -24.19 -1.68
N ARG A 43 7.60 -22.99 -1.25
CA ARG A 43 8.94 -22.70 -0.75
C ARG A 43 9.31 -23.48 0.50
N HIS A 44 8.34 -23.70 1.35
CA HIS A 44 8.55 -24.28 2.68
C HIS A 44 8.01 -25.69 2.81
N ASP A 45 7.52 -26.29 1.71
CA ASP A 45 6.80 -27.59 1.75
C ASP A 45 5.77 -27.60 2.89
N LEU A 46 5.01 -26.47 2.99
CA LEU A 46 4.14 -26.21 4.11
C LEU A 46 2.87 -27.04 4.03
N ASP A 47 2.63 -27.87 5.04
CA ASP A 47 1.32 -28.43 5.30
C ASP A 47 0.41 -27.34 5.86
N THR A 48 -0.52 -26.89 5.03
CA THR A 48 -1.36 -25.73 5.36
C THR A 48 -2.31 -25.96 6.50
N SER A 49 -2.58 -27.24 6.89
CA SER A 49 -3.39 -27.57 8.06
C SER A 49 -2.76 -27.12 9.39
N TYR A 50 -1.48 -26.77 9.40
CA TYR A 50 -0.81 -26.19 10.56
C TYR A 50 -0.93 -24.67 10.66
N VAL A 51 -1.55 -24.00 9.68
CA VAL A 51 -1.74 -22.55 9.72
C VAL A 51 -2.97 -22.22 10.58
N ASP A 52 -2.75 -21.56 11.70
CA ASP A 52 -3.80 -21.20 12.65
C ASP A 52 -4.67 -20.06 12.17
N ASP A 53 -4.09 -19.08 11.45
CA ASP A 53 -4.86 -17.94 10.91
C ASP A 53 -4.13 -17.25 9.74
N VAL A 54 -4.90 -16.56 8.92
CA VAL A 54 -4.43 -15.64 7.88
C VAL A 54 -4.99 -14.24 8.14
N VAL A 55 -4.14 -13.30 8.51
CA VAL A 55 -4.51 -11.92 8.84
C VAL A 55 -4.16 -11.02 7.66
N MET A 56 -5.14 -10.40 7.03
CA MET A 56 -4.91 -9.56 5.85
C MET A 56 -5.45 -8.14 6.01
N GLY A 57 -4.58 -7.17 5.72
CA GLY A 57 -4.96 -5.78 5.56
C GLY A 57 -5.60 -5.51 4.20
N CYS A 58 -6.73 -4.81 4.21
CA CYS A 58 -7.38 -4.30 3.00
C CYS A 58 -8.14 -3.02 3.34
N VAL A 59 -7.80 -1.91 2.68
CA VAL A 59 -8.37 -0.58 2.99
C VAL A 59 -9.72 -0.38 2.34
N SER A 60 -9.94 -0.94 1.15
CA SER A 60 -11.21 -0.85 0.43
C SER A 60 -11.88 -2.22 0.34
N PRO A 61 -12.45 -2.74 1.47
CA PRO A 61 -13.01 -4.09 1.54
C PRO A 61 -14.42 -4.17 0.91
N VAL A 62 -14.50 -3.76 -0.34
CA VAL A 62 -15.77 -3.73 -1.11
C VAL A 62 -15.58 -4.35 -2.50
N GLY A 63 -16.68 -4.73 -3.15
CA GLY A 63 -16.63 -5.35 -4.47
C GLY A 63 -15.76 -6.61 -4.46
N GLU A 64 -14.76 -6.66 -5.33
CA GLU A 64 -13.84 -7.81 -5.46
C GLU A 64 -12.91 -8.01 -4.25
N GLN A 65 -12.82 -7.05 -3.35
CA GLN A 65 -12.05 -7.11 -2.10
C GLN A 65 -12.95 -7.25 -0.86
N GLY A 66 -14.25 -7.43 -1.06
CA GLY A 66 -15.23 -7.59 0.02
C GLY A 66 -15.31 -9.01 0.59
N SER A 67 -16.25 -9.19 1.51
CA SER A 67 -16.64 -10.49 2.09
C SER A 67 -15.49 -11.27 2.73
N ASP A 68 -14.66 -10.59 3.53
CA ASP A 68 -13.48 -11.17 4.16
C ASP A 68 -12.49 -11.74 3.13
N VAL A 69 -11.75 -10.82 2.50
CA VAL A 69 -10.77 -11.16 1.46
C VAL A 69 -9.73 -12.17 1.95
N ALA A 70 -9.40 -12.20 3.24
CA ALA A 70 -8.43 -13.15 3.78
C ALA A 70 -8.91 -14.58 3.61
N LYS A 71 -10.16 -14.89 4.04
CA LYS A 71 -10.73 -16.23 3.83
C LYS A 71 -10.92 -16.55 2.35
N MET A 72 -11.34 -15.58 1.52
CA MET A 72 -11.47 -15.80 0.08
C MET A 72 -10.11 -16.16 -0.57
N VAL A 73 -9.04 -15.53 -0.15
CA VAL A 73 -7.67 -15.80 -0.64
C VAL A 73 -7.19 -17.19 -0.22
N VAL A 74 -7.44 -17.60 1.03
CA VAL A 74 -7.15 -18.95 1.53
C VAL A 74 -7.82 -20.03 0.67
N GLN A 75 -9.12 -19.85 0.40
CA GLN A 75 -9.89 -20.77 -0.43
C GLN A 75 -9.39 -20.78 -1.89
N ASN A 76 -9.06 -19.60 -2.43
CA ASN A 76 -8.56 -19.47 -3.80
C ASN A 76 -7.15 -20.05 -3.96
N ALA A 77 -6.37 -20.14 -2.88
CA ALA A 77 -5.08 -20.80 -2.83
C ALA A 77 -5.17 -22.32 -2.64
N GLU A 78 -6.37 -22.85 -2.51
CA GLU A 78 -6.65 -24.27 -2.24
C GLU A 78 -5.94 -24.81 -0.97
N TRP A 79 -5.79 -23.95 0.03
CA TRP A 79 -5.28 -24.35 1.34
C TRP A 79 -6.30 -25.14 2.13
N ASP A 80 -5.87 -25.79 3.20
CA ASP A 80 -6.75 -26.60 4.05
C ASP A 80 -8.00 -25.81 4.48
N GLU A 81 -9.16 -26.47 4.48
CA GLU A 81 -10.46 -25.84 4.76
C GLU A 81 -10.56 -25.31 6.19
N SER A 82 -9.78 -25.86 7.12
CA SER A 82 -9.71 -25.44 8.51
C SER A 82 -9.05 -24.09 8.71
N VAL A 83 -8.21 -23.63 7.76
CA VAL A 83 -7.51 -22.34 7.87
C VAL A 83 -8.50 -21.19 7.85
N PRO A 84 -8.63 -20.42 8.94
CA PRO A 84 -9.49 -19.24 8.97
C PRO A 84 -8.82 -18.06 8.26
N GLY A 85 -9.53 -16.95 8.19
CA GLY A 85 -8.99 -15.69 7.71
C GLY A 85 -9.69 -14.54 8.39
N VAL A 86 -8.97 -13.48 8.64
CA VAL A 86 -9.51 -12.23 9.15
C VAL A 86 -8.98 -11.04 8.36
N GLN A 87 -9.88 -10.18 7.94
CA GLN A 87 -9.57 -8.93 7.27
C GLN A 87 -9.62 -7.77 8.24
N LEU A 88 -8.67 -6.83 8.12
CA LEU A 88 -8.64 -5.60 8.91
C LEU A 88 -8.38 -4.38 8.05
N ASP A 89 -8.82 -3.23 8.54
CA ASP A 89 -8.54 -1.92 7.98
C ASP A 89 -7.93 -1.00 9.06
N ARG A 90 -6.72 -0.52 8.79
CA ARG A 90 -6.04 0.56 9.51
C ARG A 90 -5.42 1.53 8.50
N PHE A 91 -6.18 1.85 7.46
CA PHE A 91 -5.73 2.65 6.33
C PHE A 91 -4.40 2.15 5.75
N CYS A 92 -3.50 3.05 5.37
CA CYS A 92 -2.20 2.68 4.77
C CYS A 92 -1.31 1.81 5.67
N ALA A 93 -1.62 1.68 6.96
CA ALA A 93 -0.93 0.81 7.91
C ALA A 93 -1.55 -0.59 8.06
N SER A 94 -2.56 -0.94 7.25
CA SER A 94 -3.29 -2.22 7.40
C SER A 94 -2.38 -3.44 7.29
N GLY A 95 -1.45 -3.46 6.33
CA GLY A 95 -0.50 -4.56 6.19
C GLY A 95 0.47 -4.67 7.39
N LEU A 96 0.97 -3.54 7.91
CA LEU A 96 1.79 -3.53 9.12
C LEU A 96 1.01 -4.02 10.33
N GLU A 97 -0.24 -3.59 10.47
CA GLU A 97 -1.11 -4.03 11.57
C GLU A 97 -1.44 -5.51 11.49
N ALA A 98 -1.61 -6.06 10.29
CA ALA A 98 -1.75 -7.50 10.10
C ALA A 98 -0.55 -8.27 10.68
N VAL A 99 0.67 -7.80 10.41
CA VAL A 99 1.90 -8.38 10.98
C VAL A 99 1.95 -8.21 12.51
N ASN A 100 1.55 -7.05 13.03
CA ASN A 100 1.51 -6.82 14.49
C ASN A 100 0.52 -7.76 15.17
N ILE A 101 -0.67 -7.94 14.60
CA ILE A 101 -1.70 -8.84 15.15
C ILE A 101 -1.20 -10.29 15.11
N ALA A 102 -0.63 -10.75 14.00
CA ALA A 102 -0.05 -12.09 13.90
C ALA A 102 1.05 -12.31 14.95
N ALA A 103 1.93 -11.33 15.12
CA ALA A 103 2.97 -11.39 16.16
C ALA A 103 2.37 -11.45 17.57
N GLN A 104 1.30 -10.70 17.85
CA GLN A 104 0.60 -10.74 19.14
C GLN A 104 -0.08 -12.09 19.40
N LYS A 105 -0.70 -12.69 18.38
CA LYS A 105 -1.32 -14.02 18.46
C LYS A 105 -0.29 -15.07 18.85
N VAL A 106 0.85 -15.12 18.16
CA VAL A 106 1.94 -16.06 18.48
C VAL A 106 2.57 -15.74 19.84
N ALA A 107 2.86 -14.47 20.15
CA ALA A 107 3.46 -14.07 21.42
C ALA A 107 2.59 -14.39 22.63
N SER A 108 1.27 -14.39 22.47
CA SER A 108 0.31 -14.76 23.53
C SER A 108 0.26 -16.25 23.80
N GLY A 109 0.78 -17.09 22.89
CA GLY A 109 0.66 -18.54 22.93
C GLY A 109 -0.74 -19.05 22.51
N TRP A 110 -1.54 -18.21 21.90
CA TRP A 110 -2.86 -18.62 21.36
C TRP A 110 -2.74 -19.37 20.06
N GLU A 111 -1.79 -18.96 19.21
CA GLU A 111 -1.51 -19.53 17.90
C GLU A 111 -0.01 -19.75 17.73
N ASP A 112 0.37 -20.71 16.91
CA ASP A 112 1.78 -21.09 16.67
C ASP A 112 2.28 -20.63 15.31
N LEU A 113 1.44 -20.64 14.26
CA LEU A 113 1.77 -20.30 12.89
C LEU A 113 0.70 -19.41 12.24
N VAL A 114 1.04 -18.17 12.02
CA VAL A 114 0.12 -17.17 11.43
C VAL A 114 0.73 -16.58 10.16
N VAL A 115 -0.07 -16.46 9.12
CA VAL A 115 0.32 -15.74 7.90
C VAL A 115 -0.29 -14.34 7.95
N ALA A 116 0.54 -13.31 7.75
CA ALA A 116 0.11 -11.93 7.71
C ALA A 116 0.43 -11.27 6.38
N GLY A 117 -0.46 -10.45 5.87
CA GLY A 117 -0.23 -9.76 4.61
C GLY A 117 -1.28 -8.70 4.31
N GLY A 118 -1.53 -8.48 3.03
CA GLY A 118 -2.58 -7.57 2.57
C GLY A 118 -2.67 -7.53 1.06
N VAL A 119 -3.77 -7.00 0.59
CA VAL A 119 -4.02 -6.79 -0.84
C VAL A 119 -4.77 -5.47 -1.06
N GLU A 120 -4.35 -4.74 -2.10
CA GLU A 120 -5.04 -3.52 -2.53
C GLU A 120 -4.91 -3.37 -4.05
N SER A 121 -5.94 -3.71 -4.79
CA SER A 121 -5.98 -3.55 -6.24
C SER A 121 -6.70 -2.27 -6.63
N MET A 122 -6.05 -1.13 -6.46
CA MET A 122 -6.63 0.19 -6.68
C MET A 122 -7.05 0.46 -8.12
N SER A 123 -6.57 -0.32 -9.09
CA SER A 123 -7.00 -0.25 -10.47
C SER A 123 -8.40 -0.85 -10.70
N ARG A 124 -8.85 -1.78 -9.84
CA ARG A 124 -10.14 -2.48 -9.89
C ARG A 124 -11.10 -1.98 -8.82
N VAL A 125 -10.60 -1.73 -7.61
CA VAL A 125 -11.35 -1.14 -6.49
C VAL A 125 -10.69 0.20 -6.15
N PRO A 126 -11.15 1.31 -6.72
CA PRO A 126 -10.54 2.63 -6.52
C PRO A 126 -10.52 3.07 -5.05
N MET A 127 -9.52 3.87 -4.69
CA MET A 127 -9.43 4.48 -3.36
C MET A 127 -10.72 5.23 -3.01
N GLY A 128 -11.22 5.03 -1.79
CA GLY A 128 -12.46 5.64 -1.32
C GLY A 128 -13.74 4.90 -1.73
N SER A 129 -13.64 3.75 -2.42
CA SER A 129 -14.82 2.95 -2.79
C SER A 129 -15.61 2.44 -1.58
N ASN A 130 -14.98 2.37 -0.41
CA ASN A 130 -15.60 1.99 0.86
C ASN A 130 -16.38 3.16 1.53
N GLY A 131 -16.29 4.39 0.99
CA GLY A 131 -17.01 5.56 1.51
C GLY A 131 -16.54 5.99 2.90
N GLY A 132 -17.48 6.43 3.72
CA GLY A 132 -17.24 6.84 5.09
C GLY A 132 -17.20 8.34 5.31
N ALA A 133 -17.21 8.77 6.58
CA ALA A 133 -17.34 10.18 6.97
C ALA A 133 -16.17 11.05 6.46
N MET A 134 -14.96 10.49 6.39
CA MET A 134 -13.78 11.23 5.88
C MET A 134 -13.94 11.70 4.43
N ALA A 135 -14.69 10.96 3.61
CA ALA A 135 -14.87 11.28 2.20
C ALA A 135 -16.14 12.06 1.91
N GLY A 136 -17.15 11.95 2.77
CA GLY A 136 -18.50 12.44 2.47
C GLY A 136 -19.11 13.41 3.48
N ASP A 137 -18.44 13.69 4.62
CA ASP A 137 -18.97 14.54 5.68
C ASP A 137 -18.07 15.77 5.93
N PRO A 138 -18.44 16.96 5.40
CA PRO A 138 -17.67 18.17 5.60
C PRO A 138 -17.56 18.61 7.06
N GLU A 139 -18.58 18.36 7.89
CA GLU A 139 -18.53 18.69 9.31
C GLU A 139 -17.47 17.85 10.03
N PHE A 140 -17.42 16.56 9.71
CA PHE A 140 -16.38 15.66 10.22
C PHE A 140 -14.98 16.14 9.78
N ALA A 141 -14.80 16.50 8.51
CA ALA A 141 -13.52 16.98 7.98
C ALA A 141 -13.03 18.24 8.72
N VAL A 142 -13.90 19.23 8.93
CA VAL A 142 -13.56 20.44 9.69
C VAL A 142 -13.24 20.12 11.14
N LYS A 143 -14.06 19.30 11.82
CA LYS A 143 -13.87 18.92 13.22
C LYS A 143 -12.56 18.17 13.47
N THR A 144 -12.15 17.36 12.54
CA THR A 144 -10.92 16.54 12.64
C THR A 144 -9.70 17.17 11.99
N SER A 145 -9.87 18.32 11.33
CA SER A 145 -8.86 18.94 10.45
C SER A 145 -8.37 17.98 9.37
N PHE A 146 -9.29 17.16 8.85
CA PHE A 146 -8.95 16.21 7.79
C PHE A 146 -8.71 16.95 6.46
N VAL A 147 -7.59 16.62 5.83
CA VAL A 147 -7.22 17.06 4.49
C VAL A 147 -6.67 15.89 3.68
N PRO A 148 -6.74 15.94 2.33
CA PRO A 148 -6.04 14.97 1.49
C PRO A 148 -4.55 14.87 1.85
N GLN A 149 -4.02 13.66 1.77
CA GLN A 149 -2.65 13.32 2.21
C GLN A 149 -1.56 14.23 1.62
N GLY A 150 -1.69 14.63 0.35
CA GLY A 150 -0.74 15.54 -0.29
C GLY A 150 -0.74 16.93 0.33
N ILE A 151 -1.91 17.47 0.70
CA ILE A 151 -2.00 18.75 1.42
C ILE A 151 -1.36 18.63 2.80
N GLY A 152 -1.53 17.48 3.49
CA GLY A 152 -0.84 17.22 4.74
C GLY A 152 0.69 17.17 4.56
N ALA A 153 1.18 16.55 3.49
CA ALA A 153 2.60 16.51 3.16
C ALA A 153 3.16 17.90 2.82
N ASP A 154 2.42 18.69 2.03
CA ASP A 154 2.81 20.08 1.72
C ASP A 154 2.80 20.96 2.98
N THR A 155 1.87 20.74 3.90
CA THR A 155 1.87 21.41 5.21
C THR A 155 3.13 21.09 6.01
N ILE A 156 3.55 19.83 6.05
CA ILE A 156 4.80 19.43 6.73
C ILE A 156 6.00 20.10 6.09
N ALA A 157 6.09 20.10 4.76
CA ALA A 157 7.17 20.74 4.03
C ALA A 157 7.23 22.25 4.33
N THR A 158 6.08 22.93 4.33
CA THR A 158 5.99 24.36 4.65
C THR A 158 6.41 24.67 6.09
N LEU A 159 5.94 23.88 7.06
CA LEU A 159 6.32 24.02 8.47
C LEU A 159 7.82 23.77 8.72
N ALA A 160 8.41 22.85 7.97
CA ALA A 160 9.83 22.50 8.07
C ALA A 160 10.73 23.45 7.24
N GLY A 161 10.15 24.32 6.43
CA GLY A 161 10.88 25.23 5.55
C GLY A 161 11.53 24.53 4.35
N TRP A 162 11.04 23.37 3.94
CA TRP A 162 11.52 22.65 2.77
C TRP A 162 10.94 23.26 1.49
N SER A 163 11.81 23.47 0.52
CA SER A 163 11.44 24.00 -0.79
C SER A 163 10.88 22.89 -1.70
N ARG A 164 10.30 23.30 -2.83
CA ARG A 164 9.94 22.40 -3.91
C ARG A 164 11.14 21.58 -4.41
N GLU A 165 12.31 22.20 -4.52
CA GLU A 165 13.53 21.54 -4.96
C GLU A 165 13.99 20.46 -3.97
N ASP A 166 13.86 20.70 -2.65
CA ASP A 166 14.21 19.71 -1.63
C ASP A 166 13.35 18.45 -1.76
N VAL A 167 12.03 18.58 -1.97
CA VAL A 167 11.14 17.42 -2.13
C VAL A 167 11.35 16.73 -3.48
N ASP A 168 11.64 17.46 -4.55
CA ASP A 168 11.98 16.87 -5.85
C ASP A 168 13.31 16.11 -5.77
N GLN A 169 14.33 16.62 -5.09
CA GLN A 169 15.58 15.92 -4.85
C GLN A 169 15.39 14.63 -4.04
N TYR A 170 14.50 14.65 -3.05
CA TYR A 170 14.13 13.45 -2.30
C TYR A 170 13.49 12.39 -3.21
N ALA A 171 12.60 12.80 -4.12
CA ALA A 171 11.95 11.91 -5.08
C ALA A 171 12.98 11.28 -6.05
N VAL A 172 13.91 12.07 -6.58
CA VAL A 172 15.02 11.58 -7.42
C VAL A 172 15.84 10.53 -6.66
N SER A 173 16.23 10.84 -5.42
CA SER A 173 16.97 9.90 -4.56
C SER A 173 16.21 8.59 -4.33
N SER A 174 14.89 8.66 -4.12
CA SER A 174 14.03 7.48 -3.96
C SER A 174 14.01 6.60 -5.21
N GLN A 175 13.85 7.19 -6.40
CA GLN A 175 13.86 6.46 -7.67
C GLN A 175 15.22 5.81 -7.94
N GLN A 176 16.32 6.52 -7.70
CA GLN A 176 17.67 5.99 -7.88
C GLN A 176 17.96 4.82 -6.93
N ARG A 177 17.55 4.92 -5.65
CA ARG A 177 17.70 3.83 -4.68
C ARG A 177 16.89 2.59 -5.08
N ALA A 178 15.66 2.79 -5.56
CA ALA A 178 14.82 1.69 -6.02
C ALA A 178 15.41 1.01 -7.26
N ALA A 179 15.92 1.79 -8.23
CA ALA A 179 16.61 1.27 -9.40
C ALA A 179 17.87 0.49 -9.01
N ASN A 180 18.70 1.05 -8.14
CA ASN A 180 19.90 0.37 -7.64
C ASN A 180 19.57 -0.95 -6.94
N ALA A 181 18.53 -0.99 -6.11
CA ALA A 181 18.09 -2.21 -5.44
C ALA A 181 17.64 -3.28 -6.44
N ARG A 182 16.85 -2.88 -7.45
CA ARG A 182 16.42 -3.78 -8.53
C ARG A 182 17.60 -4.31 -9.33
N ASP A 183 18.49 -3.43 -9.78
CA ASP A 183 19.58 -3.77 -10.68
C ASP A 183 20.67 -4.63 -10.00
N ASN A 184 20.73 -4.60 -8.66
CA ASN A 184 21.58 -5.49 -7.84
C ASN A 184 20.86 -6.77 -7.35
N GLY A 185 19.63 -7.03 -7.80
CA GLY A 185 18.89 -8.24 -7.46
C GLY A 185 18.42 -8.32 -5.99
N TRP A 186 18.37 -7.18 -5.27
CA TRP A 186 17.99 -7.21 -3.85
C TRP A 186 16.53 -7.60 -3.62
N PHE A 187 15.71 -7.53 -4.66
CA PHE A 187 14.30 -7.94 -4.63
C PHE A 187 14.05 -9.36 -5.12
N ASP A 188 15.04 -10.05 -5.71
CA ASP A 188 14.84 -11.32 -6.42
C ASP A 188 14.26 -12.42 -5.53
N ARG A 189 14.57 -12.39 -4.24
CA ARG A 189 14.04 -13.36 -3.28
C ARG A 189 12.60 -13.05 -2.86
N SER A 190 12.22 -11.78 -2.82
CA SER A 190 10.94 -11.33 -2.26
C SER A 190 9.87 -11.05 -3.30
N VAL A 191 10.23 -10.66 -4.51
CA VAL A 191 9.28 -10.36 -5.59
C VAL A 191 8.95 -11.61 -6.37
N ILE A 192 7.66 -11.97 -6.36
CA ILE A 192 7.15 -13.16 -7.04
C ILE A 192 6.46 -12.73 -8.33
N PRO A 193 6.91 -13.21 -9.50
CA PRO A 193 6.24 -12.90 -10.76
C PRO A 193 4.77 -13.28 -10.76
N VAL A 194 3.92 -12.37 -11.22
CA VAL A 194 2.50 -12.63 -11.43
C VAL A 194 2.32 -13.28 -12.79
N LYS A 195 1.60 -14.39 -12.80
CA LYS A 195 1.32 -15.19 -13.99
C LYS A 195 -0.19 -15.32 -14.20
N ASP A 196 -0.60 -15.55 -15.44
CA ASP A 196 -1.97 -15.95 -15.76
C ASP A 196 -2.21 -17.44 -15.46
N SER A 197 -3.45 -17.88 -15.68
CA SER A 197 -3.87 -19.28 -15.48
C SER A 197 -3.18 -20.28 -16.41
N SER A 198 -2.56 -19.80 -17.51
CA SER A 198 -1.78 -20.60 -18.45
C SER A 198 -0.29 -20.65 -18.10
N GLY A 199 0.13 -19.93 -17.02
CA GLY A 199 1.52 -19.85 -16.59
C GLY A 199 2.34 -18.78 -17.32
N VAL A 200 1.72 -17.96 -18.16
CA VAL A 200 2.40 -16.86 -18.87
C VAL A 200 2.62 -15.70 -17.88
N THR A 201 3.84 -15.19 -17.82
CA THR A 201 4.18 -14.07 -16.95
C THR A 201 3.52 -12.78 -17.45
N ILE A 202 2.70 -12.17 -16.58
CA ILE A 202 2.07 -10.87 -16.79
C ILE A 202 3.01 -9.75 -16.35
N LEU A 203 3.59 -9.89 -15.15
CA LEU A 203 4.53 -8.92 -14.60
C LEU A 203 5.54 -9.63 -13.70
N GLU A 204 6.84 -9.41 -13.94
CA GLU A 204 7.92 -10.06 -13.18
C GLU A 204 8.64 -9.12 -12.19
N ARG A 205 8.51 -7.79 -12.39
CA ARG A 205 9.20 -6.75 -11.59
C ARG A 205 8.38 -5.47 -11.52
N ASP A 206 8.70 -4.62 -10.56
CA ASP A 206 7.99 -3.35 -10.35
C ASP A 206 8.01 -2.47 -11.60
N ASP A 207 6.83 -2.01 -12.04
CA ASP A 207 6.63 -1.21 -13.25
C ASP A 207 6.91 0.29 -13.05
N PHE A 208 7.12 0.74 -11.79
CA PHE A 208 7.13 2.15 -11.44
C PHE A 208 8.49 2.77 -11.18
N ILE A 209 9.55 1.98 -11.24
CA ILE A 209 10.90 2.49 -11.00
C ILE A 209 11.33 3.26 -12.24
N LYS A 210 11.61 4.57 -12.06
CA LYS A 210 12.01 5.51 -13.11
C LYS A 210 13.44 6.02 -12.82
N PRO A 211 14.47 5.28 -13.23
CA PRO A 211 15.87 5.62 -12.93
C PRO A 211 16.32 6.96 -13.52
N ASP A 212 15.69 7.38 -14.62
CA ASP A 212 16.03 8.60 -15.35
C ASP A 212 15.32 9.86 -14.78
N THR A 213 14.71 9.75 -13.59
CA THR A 213 14.10 10.91 -12.94
C THR A 213 15.16 11.91 -12.54
N THR A 214 14.97 13.19 -12.91
CA THR A 214 15.86 14.32 -12.55
C THR A 214 15.09 15.45 -11.92
N VAL A 215 15.77 16.30 -11.17
CA VAL A 215 15.16 17.50 -10.54
C VAL A 215 14.59 18.43 -11.60
N GLU A 216 15.31 18.64 -12.70
CA GLU A 216 14.87 19.49 -13.81
C GLU A 216 13.58 18.94 -14.46
N GLY A 217 13.51 17.61 -14.61
CA GLY A 217 12.31 16.95 -15.13
C GLY A 217 11.10 17.10 -14.21
N LEU A 218 11.33 17.05 -12.89
CA LEU A 218 10.28 17.22 -11.88
C LEU A 218 9.85 18.69 -11.75
N ALA A 219 10.76 19.64 -11.85
CA ALA A 219 10.47 21.07 -11.75
C ALA A 219 9.45 21.58 -12.77
N GLY A 220 9.38 20.92 -13.94
CA GLY A 220 8.39 21.20 -14.99
C GLY A 220 6.96 20.71 -14.70
N LEU A 221 6.76 19.93 -13.64
CA LEU A 221 5.45 19.39 -13.28
C LEU A 221 4.67 20.37 -12.41
N LYS A 222 3.36 20.44 -12.68
CA LYS A 222 2.44 21.25 -11.84
C LYS A 222 2.24 20.57 -10.47
N PRO A 223 2.02 21.36 -9.40
CA PRO A 223 1.61 20.82 -8.11
C PRO A 223 0.33 19.99 -8.24
N SER A 224 0.31 18.81 -7.61
CA SER A 224 -0.80 17.86 -7.77
C SER A 224 -2.02 18.20 -6.93
N PHE A 225 -1.85 18.98 -5.88
CA PHE A 225 -2.90 19.28 -4.90
C PHE A 225 -3.41 20.72 -4.94
N GLU A 226 -3.03 21.50 -5.97
CA GLU A 226 -3.51 22.87 -6.19
C GLU A 226 -5.05 22.93 -6.25
N VAL A 227 -5.67 22.03 -7.02
CA VAL A 227 -7.13 21.98 -7.16
C VAL A 227 -7.81 21.58 -5.83
N PRO A 228 -7.46 20.48 -5.15
CA PRO A 228 -8.01 20.20 -3.83
C PRO A 228 -7.82 21.33 -2.82
N GLY A 229 -6.66 21.98 -2.80
CA GLY A 229 -6.42 23.14 -1.93
C GLY A 229 -7.41 24.27 -2.16
N SER A 230 -7.59 24.65 -3.42
CA SER A 230 -8.56 25.72 -3.82
C SER A 230 -10.03 25.34 -3.56
N MET A 231 -10.35 24.06 -3.36
CA MET A 231 -11.68 23.59 -2.97
C MET A 231 -11.98 23.76 -1.47
N GLY A 232 -11.08 24.40 -0.70
CA GLY A 232 -11.27 24.73 0.71
C GLY A 232 -10.42 23.88 1.68
N PHE A 233 -9.64 22.90 1.20
CA PHE A 233 -8.79 22.13 2.09
C PHE A 233 -7.60 22.92 2.62
N ASP A 234 -7.11 23.93 1.91
CA ASP A 234 -6.12 24.87 2.43
C ASP A 234 -6.67 25.66 3.61
N ASP A 235 -7.95 26.08 3.56
CA ASP A 235 -8.61 26.82 4.64
C ASP A 235 -8.68 25.99 5.94
N VAL A 236 -8.85 24.67 5.84
CA VAL A 236 -8.82 23.77 6.99
C VAL A 236 -7.44 23.78 7.68
N ILE A 237 -6.38 23.81 6.90
CA ILE A 237 -5.00 23.90 7.42
C ILE A 237 -4.75 25.29 8.01
N LEU A 238 -5.13 26.36 7.31
CA LEU A 238 -4.92 27.74 7.75
C LEU A 238 -5.70 28.08 9.02
N ALA A 239 -6.88 27.47 9.23
CA ALA A 239 -7.61 27.60 10.48
C ALA A 239 -6.83 27.04 11.69
N LYS A 240 -6.01 26.01 11.46
CA LYS A 240 -5.17 25.40 12.49
C LYS A 240 -3.78 26.05 12.61
N TYR A 241 -3.22 26.46 11.49
CA TYR A 241 -1.89 27.06 11.37
C TYR A 241 -2.00 28.44 10.71
N ASN A 242 -2.58 29.39 11.41
CA ASN A 242 -2.96 30.72 10.91
C ASN A 242 -1.80 31.64 10.50
N THR A 243 -0.56 31.19 10.65
CA THR A 243 0.65 31.92 10.21
C THR A 243 1.21 31.42 8.89
N LEU A 244 0.61 30.39 8.30
CA LEU A 244 1.05 29.85 7.01
C LEU A 244 0.36 30.55 5.85
N ASP A 245 1.06 30.66 4.73
CA ASP A 245 0.47 30.94 3.43
C ASP A 245 -0.17 29.64 2.87
N PRO A 246 -1.08 29.73 1.87
CA PRO A 246 -1.63 28.55 1.21
C PRO A 246 -0.55 27.57 0.76
N VAL A 247 -0.73 26.27 1.04
CA VAL A 247 0.36 25.27 0.99
C VAL A 247 0.27 24.29 -0.18
N SER A 248 -0.93 24.02 -0.69
CA SER A 248 -1.20 22.89 -1.59
C SER A 248 -0.59 22.97 -2.99
N TYR A 249 -0.16 24.14 -3.43
CA TYR A 249 0.39 24.35 -4.77
C TYR A 249 1.89 24.68 -4.78
N THR A 250 2.56 24.54 -3.65
CA THR A 250 3.97 24.95 -3.55
C THR A 250 4.96 23.80 -3.67
N HIS A 251 4.62 22.58 -3.28
CA HIS A 251 5.59 21.52 -3.06
C HIS A 251 5.31 20.23 -3.81
N LEU A 252 4.18 19.55 -3.56
CA LEU A 252 4.02 18.16 -3.98
C LEU A 252 3.67 18.00 -5.46
N THR A 253 4.40 17.13 -6.16
CA THR A 253 4.09 16.68 -7.52
C THR A 253 3.75 15.19 -7.57
N LEU A 254 3.02 14.74 -8.61
CA LEU A 254 2.64 13.34 -8.77
C LEU A 254 3.80 12.34 -8.70
N PRO A 255 4.99 12.58 -9.26
CA PRO A 255 6.10 11.65 -9.14
C PRO A 255 6.66 11.49 -7.73
N THR A 256 6.44 12.46 -6.84
CA THR A 256 6.86 12.37 -5.44
C THR A 256 5.92 11.51 -4.61
N SER A 257 4.66 11.37 -5.02
CA SER A 257 3.65 10.56 -4.35
C SER A 257 3.64 9.08 -4.74
N VAL A 258 4.51 8.65 -5.63
CA VAL A 258 4.56 7.29 -6.18
C VAL A 258 5.49 6.38 -5.36
N GLY A 259 5.45 6.46 -4.08
CA GLY A 259 6.30 5.67 -3.20
C GLY A 259 5.56 4.88 -2.12
N VAL A 260 4.22 4.76 -2.22
CA VAL A 260 3.44 4.03 -1.21
C VAL A 260 2.61 2.96 -1.85
#